data_4f3d18ab009f81c8345cd9f30ee6f395
#
_entry.id   4f3d18ab009f81c8345cd9f30ee6f395
#
_cell.length_a   1.000
_cell.length_b   1.000
_cell.length_c   1.000
_cell.angle_alpha   90.00
_cell.angle_beta   90.00
_cell.angle_gamma   90.00
#
_symmetry.space_group_name_H-M   'P 1'
#
loop_
_entity.id
_entity.type
_entity.pdbx_description
1 polymer ?
#
loop_
_entity_poly.entity_id
_entity_poly.type
_entity_poly.pdbx_seq_one_letter_code
_entity_poly.pdbx_strand_id
1 'polypeptide(L)'
;MAVRQSAGILLFRRPAVFAHEPEVLLAHPGGPLFARRDEGHWSIPKGEPDRADEDLLAVARREFAEEVGHPAPAEQPDGSVPIALGTIVQKGGKLVHAWAIEGDLDPATARSNVFELEWPPRSGRRETFPEIDRVAWFAPAEARRRVKPTQIPFIDRLIAAVAGESAESAESGKASESGG
;
A
#
# COMPACT_ATOMS: atom_id res chain seq x y z
N MET A 1 -4.91 -0.56 -28.03
CA MET A 1 -5.67 -0.35 -26.77
C MET A 1 -4.72 0.19 -25.73
N ALA A 2 -5.13 1.22 -24.99
CA ALA A 2 -4.32 1.70 -23.88
C ALA A 2 -4.21 0.63 -22.79
N VAL A 3 -2.99 0.43 -22.27
CA VAL A 3 -2.75 -0.49 -21.16
C VAL A 3 -3.39 0.10 -19.90
N ARG A 4 -4.25 -0.67 -19.23
CA ARG A 4 -4.85 -0.23 -17.95
C ARG A 4 -3.76 -0.14 -16.89
N GLN A 5 -3.75 0.96 -16.15
CA GLN A 5 -2.77 1.23 -15.11
C GLN A 5 -3.45 1.54 -13.78
N SER A 6 -2.79 1.23 -12.69
CA SER A 6 -3.10 1.73 -11.34
C SER A 6 -1.82 2.16 -10.67
N ALA A 7 -1.96 3.03 -9.70
CA ALA A 7 -0.88 3.51 -8.87
C ALA A 7 -1.27 3.43 -7.39
N GLY A 8 -0.36 3.06 -6.51
CA GLY A 8 -0.65 2.88 -5.10
C GLY A 8 0.51 3.17 -4.17
N ILE A 9 0.18 3.36 -2.90
CA ILE A 9 1.13 3.57 -1.81
C ILE A 9 1.15 2.35 -0.90
N LEU A 10 2.34 1.82 -0.64
CA LEU A 10 2.60 0.89 0.45
C LEU A 10 3.14 1.71 1.64
N LEU A 11 2.24 2.10 2.54
CA LEU A 11 2.66 2.74 3.78
C LEU A 11 3.34 1.69 4.65
N PHE A 12 4.49 2.02 5.23
CA PHE A 12 5.18 1.16 6.17
C PHE A 12 5.63 1.94 7.40
N ARG A 13 5.87 1.24 8.50
CA ARG A 13 6.40 1.82 9.72
C ARG A 13 7.47 0.91 10.32
N ARG A 14 8.35 1.50 11.11
CA ARG A 14 9.36 0.80 11.90
C ARG A 14 8.96 0.86 13.37
N PRO A 15 8.39 -0.20 13.95
CA PRO A 15 8.03 -0.19 15.36
C PRO A 15 9.26 0.04 16.24
N ALA A 16 9.15 0.95 17.21
CA ALA A 16 10.29 1.33 18.08
C ALA A 16 10.77 0.22 19.02
N VAL A 17 9.96 -0.82 19.22
CA VAL A 17 10.24 -1.89 20.21
C VAL A 17 10.07 -3.25 19.53
N PHE A 18 11.15 -4.06 19.57
CA PHE A 18 11.18 -5.47 19.15
C PHE A 18 11.12 -5.81 17.65
N ALA A 19 11.12 -4.86 16.74
CA ALA A 19 11.02 -5.20 15.32
C ALA A 19 12.27 -4.81 14.53
N HIS A 20 13.00 -5.82 14.06
CA HIS A 20 14.02 -5.66 13.03
C HIS A 20 13.42 -5.53 11.63
N GLU A 21 12.14 -5.79 11.48
CA GLU A 21 11.42 -5.74 10.21
C GLU A 21 10.30 -4.66 10.25
N PRO A 22 10.11 -3.91 9.17
CA PRO A 22 9.01 -2.95 9.06
C PRO A 22 7.66 -3.66 9.01
N GLU A 23 6.61 -3.02 9.52
CA GLU A 23 5.23 -3.41 9.28
C GLU A 23 4.68 -2.63 8.07
N VAL A 24 3.80 -3.25 7.31
CA VAL A 24 3.14 -2.65 6.14
C VAL A 24 1.64 -2.52 6.37
N LEU A 25 1.06 -1.42 5.89
CA LEU A 25 -0.38 -1.20 5.90
C LEU A 25 -1.01 -1.79 4.65
N LEU A 26 -1.97 -2.68 4.84
CA LEU A 26 -2.79 -3.22 3.76
C LEU A 26 -4.27 -2.85 3.97
N ALA A 27 -5.00 -2.79 2.87
CA ALA A 27 -6.42 -2.49 2.81
C ALA A 27 -7.21 -3.74 2.39
N HIS A 28 -8.30 -4.01 3.11
CA HIS A 28 -9.21 -5.09 2.79
C HIS A 28 -10.38 -4.57 1.96
N PRO A 29 -10.71 -5.19 0.82
CA PRO A 29 -11.82 -4.75 -0.01
C PRO A 29 -13.14 -4.92 0.71
N GLY A 30 -13.98 -3.90 0.62
CA GLY A 30 -15.31 -3.90 1.20
C GLY A 30 -16.36 -4.59 0.34
N GLY A 31 -17.57 -4.56 0.85
CA GLY A 31 -18.74 -5.16 0.20
C GLY A 31 -18.93 -6.65 0.47
N PRO A 32 -20.13 -7.15 0.15
CA PRO A 32 -20.59 -8.47 0.57
C PRO A 32 -19.81 -9.62 -0.09
N LEU A 33 -19.19 -9.39 -1.26
CA LEU A 33 -18.41 -10.41 -1.97
C LEU A 33 -17.09 -10.73 -1.24
N PHE A 34 -16.57 -9.81 -0.44
CA PHE A 34 -15.30 -9.94 0.28
C PHE A 34 -15.46 -10.11 1.79
N ALA A 35 -16.65 -9.92 2.33
CA ALA A 35 -16.91 -9.90 3.78
C ALA A 35 -16.37 -11.13 4.55
N ARG A 36 -16.24 -12.29 3.88
CA ARG A 36 -15.72 -13.54 4.44
C ARG A 36 -14.40 -13.99 3.82
N ARG A 37 -13.75 -13.14 3.04
CA ARG A 37 -12.47 -13.42 2.39
C ARG A 37 -11.37 -12.69 3.13
N ASP A 38 -10.22 -13.31 3.25
CA ASP A 38 -9.11 -12.75 4.00
C ASP A 38 -7.79 -12.99 3.27
N GLU A 39 -7.14 -14.14 3.48
CA GLU A 39 -5.85 -14.44 2.83
C GLU A 39 -5.93 -14.31 1.30
N GLY A 40 -4.94 -13.63 0.73
CA GLY A 40 -4.85 -13.39 -0.71
C GLY A 40 -5.82 -12.35 -1.27
N HIS A 41 -6.55 -11.61 -0.42
CA HIS A 41 -7.56 -10.63 -0.85
C HIS A 41 -7.22 -9.18 -0.50
N TRP A 42 -6.33 -8.96 0.46
CA TRP A 42 -5.84 -7.63 0.80
C TRP A 42 -5.00 -7.03 -0.33
N SER A 43 -4.89 -5.74 -0.34
CA SER A 43 -4.18 -4.96 -1.37
C SER A 43 -3.49 -3.76 -0.75
N ILE A 44 -2.47 -3.21 -1.42
CA ILE A 44 -2.07 -1.85 -1.15
C ILE A 44 -3.21 -0.92 -1.56
N PRO A 45 -3.44 0.22 -0.87
CA PRO A 45 -4.33 1.29 -1.35
C PRO A 45 -3.87 1.79 -2.72
N LYS A 46 -4.74 1.75 -3.73
CA LYS A 46 -4.41 2.07 -5.13
C LYS A 46 -5.65 2.25 -5.99
N GLY A 47 -5.53 3.04 -7.02
CA GLY A 47 -6.57 3.16 -8.03
C GLY A 47 -6.05 3.56 -9.40
N GLU A 48 -6.97 3.86 -10.30
CA GLU A 48 -6.66 4.19 -11.69
C GLU A 48 -6.53 5.71 -11.87
N PRO A 49 -5.66 6.18 -12.80
CA PRO A 49 -5.64 7.58 -13.17
C PRO A 49 -6.96 7.97 -13.85
N ASP A 50 -7.45 9.17 -13.58
CA ASP A 50 -8.63 9.73 -14.26
C ASP A 50 -8.32 10.08 -15.71
N ARG A 51 -7.06 10.42 -15.99
CA ARG A 51 -6.53 10.73 -17.33
C ARG A 51 -5.24 9.99 -17.58
N ALA A 52 -5.00 9.65 -18.83
CA ALA A 52 -3.83 8.86 -19.26
C ALA A 52 -2.47 9.56 -19.02
N ASP A 53 -2.47 10.87 -18.86
CA ASP A 53 -1.28 11.72 -18.71
C ASP A 53 -1.02 12.16 -17.26
N GLU A 54 -1.75 11.62 -16.28
CA GLU A 54 -1.53 11.95 -14.87
C GLU A 54 -0.20 11.41 -14.35
N ASP A 55 0.43 12.19 -13.46
CA ASP A 55 1.56 11.70 -12.67
C ASP A 55 1.12 10.55 -11.75
N LEU A 56 1.70 9.38 -11.95
CA LEU A 56 1.28 8.16 -11.24
C LEU A 56 1.55 8.22 -9.73
N LEU A 57 2.54 8.97 -9.25
CA LEU A 57 2.73 9.16 -7.82
C LEU A 57 1.63 10.07 -7.24
N ALA A 58 1.21 11.09 -7.97
CA ALA A 58 0.07 11.91 -7.57
C ALA A 58 -1.22 11.09 -7.52
N VAL A 59 -1.45 10.24 -8.52
CA VAL A 59 -2.57 9.27 -8.51
C VAL A 59 -2.50 8.36 -7.27
N ALA A 60 -1.35 7.78 -6.99
CA ALA A 60 -1.16 6.89 -5.84
C ALA A 60 -1.50 7.58 -4.51
N ARG A 61 -1.14 8.86 -4.36
CA ARG A 61 -1.45 9.67 -3.16
C ARG A 61 -2.93 10.00 -3.05
N ARG A 62 -3.56 10.36 -4.17
CA ARG A 62 -5.01 10.61 -4.22
C ARG A 62 -5.79 9.37 -3.81
N GLU A 63 -5.49 8.24 -4.43
CA GLU A 63 -6.15 6.96 -4.14
C GLU A 63 -5.93 6.50 -2.70
N PHE A 64 -4.72 6.68 -2.16
CA PHE A 64 -4.46 6.41 -0.75
C PHE A 64 -5.38 7.24 0.16
N ALA A 65 -5.50 8.54 -0.12
CA ALA A 65 -6.36 9.42 0.67
C ALA A 65 -7.85 9.05 0.56
N GLU A 66 -8.31 8.63 -0.61
CA GLU A 66 -9.70 8.21 -0.85
C GLU A 66 -10.03 6.87 -0.19
N GLU A 67 -9.12 5.90 -0.25
CA GLU A 67 -9.32 4.55 0.29
C GLU A 67 -9.06 4.46 1.80
N VAL A 68 -8.22 5.33 2.36
CA VAL A 68 -7.80 5.29 3.77
C VAL A 68 -8.39 6.45 4.59
N GLY A 69 -8.77 7.55 3.92
CA GLY A 69 -9.33 8.74 4.56
C GLY A 69 -8.29 9.68 5.17
N HIS A 70 -6.99 9.42 4.93
CA HIS A 70 -5.87 10.22 5.40
C HIS A 70 -4.88 10.43 4.26
N PRO A 71 -4.26 11.62 4.14
CA PRO A 71 -3.21 11.82 3.15
C PRO A 71 -1.98 10.96 3.49
N ALA A 72 -1.37 10.36 2.45
CA ALA A 72 -0.05 9.76 2.63
C ALA A 72 1.00 10.86 2.93
N PRO A 73 2.04 10.57 3.73
CA PRO A 73 3.13 11.52 3.92
C PRO A 73 3.72 12.01 2.59
N ALA A 74 4.11 13.27 2.52
CA ALA A 74 4.67 13.85 1.30
C ALA A 74 6.09 13.33 1.02
N GLU A 75 6.86 13.09 2.07
CA GLU A 75 8.26 12.69 2.05
C GLU A 75 8.51 11.61 3.11
N GLN A 76 9.64 10.93 3.02
CA GLN A 76 10.14 10.06 4.07
C GLN A 76 10.47 10.89 5.33
N PRO A 77 10.60 10.26 6.52
CA PRO A 77 10.97 10.99 7.75
C PRO A 77 12.30 11.74 7.67
N ASP A 78 13.21 11.32 6.83
CA ASP A 78 14.51 11.96 6.57
C ASP A 78 14.45 13.06 5.49
N GLY A 79 13.26 13.35 4.94
CA GLY A 79 13.04 14.31 3.86
C GLY A 79 13.33 13.77 2.45
N SER A 80 13.66 12.49 2.30
CA SER A 80 13.85 11.88 1.00
C SER A 80 12.53 11.59 0.29
N VAL A 81 12.60 11.34 -1.01
CA VAL A 81 11.43 10.99 -1.83
C VAL A 81 10.91 9.58 -1.51
N PRO A 82 9.63 9.29 -1.81
CA PRO A 82 9.10 7.94 -1.69
C PRO A 82 9.93 6.88 -2.41
N ILE A 83 10.09 5.71 -1.82
CA ILE A 83 10.82 4.59 -2.41
C ILE A 83 10.02 4.01 -3.56
N ALA A 84 10.54 4.07 -4.78
CA ALA A 84 9.91 3.44 -5.94
C ALA A 84 10.01 1.91 -5.83
N LEU A 85 8.87 1.23 -5.72
CA LEU A 85 8.79 -0.24 -5.70
C LEU A 85 8.64 -0.84 -7.11
N GLY A 86 8.57 0.01 -8.14
CA GLY A 86 8.43 -0.43 -9.53
C GLY A 86 7.02 -0.90 -9.87
N THR A 87 6.95 -1.78 -10.86
CA THR A 87 5.68 -2.20 -11.48
C THR A 87 5.51 -3.70 -11.37
N ILE A 88 4.26 -4.13 -11.25
CA ILE A 88 3.82 -5.53 -11.41
C ILE A 88 2.71 -5.62 -12.44
N VAL A 89 2.48 -6.82 -12.95
CA VAL A 89 1.35 -7.12 -13.83
C VAL A 89 0.30 -7.91 -13.05
N GLN A 90 -0.91 -7.39 -12.99
CA GLN A 90 -2.05 -8.10 -12.41
C GLN A 90 -2.78 -8.92 -13.47
N LYS A 91 -3.69 -9.78 -13.00
CA LYS A 91 -4.56 -10.56 -13.87
C LYS A 91 -5.27 -9.66 -14.90
N GLY A 92 -5.26 -10.07 -16.16
CA GLY A 92 -5.81 -9.27 -17.25
C GLY A 92 -4.87 -8.21 -17.83
N GLY A 93 -3.57 -8.26 -17.50
CA GLY A 93 -2.56 -7.37 -18.09
C GLY A 93 -2.54 -5.94 -17.51
N LYS A 94 -3.27 -5.67 -16.43
CA LYS A 94 -3.24 -4.37 -15.76
C LYS A 94 -1.91 -4.15 -15.07
N LEU A 95 -1.26 -3.03 -15.35
CA LEU A 95 -0.04 -2.61 -14.66
C LEU A 95 -0.39 -1.95 -13.33
N VAL A 96 0.36 -2.27 -12.29
CA VAL A 96 0.27 -1.58 -11.00
C VAL A 96 1.64 -1.06 -10.63
N HIS A 97 1.72 0.25 -10.44
CA HIS A 97 2.90 0.98 -9.99
C HIS A 97 2.77 1.25 -8.50
N ALA A 98 3.85 1.11 -7.74
CA ALA A 98 3.81 1.35 -6.31
C ALA A 98 5.02 2.12 -5.79
N TRP A 99 4.79 2.89 -4.74
CA TRP A 99 5.81 3.57 -3.94
C TRP A 99 5.61 3.22 -2.48
N ALA A 100 6.69 3.10 -1.74
CA ALA A 100 6.65 2.96 -0.30
C ALA A 100 6.97 4.29 0.39
N ILE A 101 6.26 4.58 1.46
CA ILE A 101 6.47 5.77 2.28
C ILE A 101 6.42 5.34 3.74
N GLU A 102 7.39 5.80 4.54
CA GLU A 102 7.36 5.58 5.97
C GLU A 102 6.40 6.55 6.65
N GLY A 103 5.55 6.03 7.52
CA GLY A 103 4.58 6.80 8.28
C GLY A 103 3.77 5.92 9.19
N ASP A 104 3.00 6.52 10.07
CA ASP A 104 2.11 5.80 10.98
C ASP A 104 0.68 6.29 10.83
N LEU A 105 -0.25 5.40 11.11
CA LEU A 105 -1.69 5.62 11.03
C LEU A 105 -2.38 4.70 12.03
N ASP A 106 -3.34 5.23 12.77
CA ASP A 106 -4.27 4.41 13.55
C ASP A 106 -5.33 3.80 12.60
N PRO A 107 -5.33 2.46 12.40
CA PRO A 107 -6.30 1.79 11.54
C PRO A 107 -7.77 2.07 11.91
N ALA A 108 -8.06 2.37 13.16
CA ALA A 108 -9.42 2.67 13.61
C ALA A 108 -9.96 4.00 13.05
N THR A 109 -9.07 4.89 12.60
CA THR A 109 -9.44 6.19 12.02
C THR A 109 -9.66 6.13 10.50
N ALA A 110 -9.33 5.02 9.86
CA ALA A 110 -9.47 4.86 8.42
C ALA A 110 -10.94 5.00 7.97
N ARG A 111 -11.11 5.69 6.84
CA ARG A 111 -12.42 5.90 6.20
C ARG A 111 -12.22 5.87 4.69
N SER A 112 -13.00 5.06 3.99
CA SER A 112 -12.94 4.98 2.53
C SER A 112 -14.16 5.61 1.87
N ASN A 113 -14.03 5.88 0.58
CA ASN A 113 -15.16 6.14 -0.28
C ASN A 113 -16.11 4.94 -0.29
N VAL A 114 -17.31 5.15 -0.80
CA VAL A 114 -18.34 4.14 -0.89
C VAL A 114 -18.74 3.91 -2.34
N PHE A 115 -19.25 2.72 -2.62
CA PHE A 115 -19.84 2.37 -3.91
C PHE A 115 -21.22 1.76 -3.73
N GLU A 116 -22.05 1.85 -4.78
CA GLU A 116 -23.36 1.21 -4.80
C GLU A 116 -23.29 -0.10 -5.56
N LEU A 117 -23.93 -1.12 -5.01
CA LEU A 117 -24.06 -2.44 -5.62
C LEU A 117 -25.51 -2.92 -5.50
N GLU A 118 -26.02 -3.58 -6.54
CA GLU A 118 -27.26 -4.33 -6.41
C GLU A 118 -27.06 -5.55 -5.51
N TRP A 119 -27.72 -5.50 -4.34
CA TRP A 119 -27.59 -6.58 -3.37
C TRP A 119 -28.90 -6.91 -2.68
N PRO A 120 -29.29 -8.19 -2.53
CA PRO A 120 -28.68 -9.36 -3.17
C PRO A 120 -28.74 -9.30 -4.72
N PRO A 121 -27.90 -10.07 -5.43
CA PRO A 121 -27.93 -10.08 -6.90
C PRO A 121 -29.32 -10.34 -7.45
N ARG A 122 -29.73 -9.57 -8.45
CA ARG A 122 -31.06 -9.64 -9.12
C ARG A 122 -32.25 -9.28 -8.21
N SER A 123 -32.01 -8.57 -7.11
CA SER A 123 -33.07 -8.13 -6.20
C SER A 123 -33.72 -6.81 -6.62
N GLY A 124 -33.10 -6.06 -7.51
CA GLY A 124 -33.50 -4.69 -7.85
C GLY A 124 -33.19 -3.67 -6.74
N ARG A 125 -32.61 -4.09 -5.60
CA ARG A 125 -32.23 -3.21 -4.49
C ARG A 125 -30.77 -2.81 -4.58
N ARG A 126 -30.51 -1.52 -4.46
CA ARG A 126 -29.14 -0.98 -4.40
C ARG A 126 -28.79 -0.70 -2.95
N GLU A 127 -27.62 -1.16 -2.56
CA GLU A 127 -27.05 -0.93 -1.23
C GLU A 127 -25.66 -0.31 -1.37
N THR A 128 -25.28 0.51 -0.41
CA THR A 128 -24.01 1.22 -0.38
C THR A 128 -23.04 0.48 0.52
N PHE A 129 -21.82 0.26 0.02
CA PHE A 129 -20.73 -0.41 0.74
C PHE A 129 -19.46 0.44 0.69
N PRO A 130 -18.60 0.38 1.72
CA PRO A 130 -17.28 1.00 1.63
C PRO A 130 -16.43 0.27 0.58
N GLU A 131 -15.57 1.01 -0.14
CA GLU A 131 -14.58 0.41 -1.05
C GLU A 131 -13.55 -0.42 -0.28
N ILE A 132 -13.12 0.11 0.87
CA ILE A 132 -12.27 -0.57 1.86
C ILE A 132 -13.03 -0.65 3.17
N ASP A 133 -13.21 -1.84 3.70
CA ASP A 133 -13.94 -2.05 4.96
C ASP A 133 -13.03 -1.94 6.18
N ARG A 134 -11.72 -2.21 6.02
CA ARG A 134 -10.72 -2.07 7.07
C ARG A 134 -9.30 -1.97 6.50
N VAL A 135 -8.43 -1.34 7.25
CA VAL A 135 -6.98 -1.39 7.03
C VAL A 135 -6.31 -1.99 8.26
N ALA A 136 -5.15 -2.60 8.08
CA ALA A 136 -4.40 -3.17 9.19
C ALA A 136 -2.89 -3.21 8.89
N TRP A 137 -2.11 -3.17 9.96
CA TRP A 137 -0.67 -3.35 9.93
C TRP A 137 -0.30 -4.84 10.01
N PHE A 138 0.65 -5.25 9.17
CA PHE A 138 1.13 -6.62 9.13
C PHE A 138 2.65 -6.67 9.08
N ALA A 139 3.24 -7.58 9.83
CA ALA A 139 4.63 -7.98 9.63
C ALA A 139 4.80 -8.62 8.24
N PRO A 140 5.98 -8.59 7.61
CA PRO A 140 6.18 -9.01 6.22
C PRO A 140 5.71 -10.44 5.92
N ALA A 141 5.94 -11.37 6.83
CA ALA A 141 5.52 -12.76 6.64
C ALA A 141 3.98 -12.88 6.55
N GLU A 142 3.26 -12.20 7.43
CA GLU A 142 1.79 -12.18 7.42
C GLU A 142 1.26 -11.36 6.24
N ALA A 143 1.88 -10.24 5.92
CA ALA A 143 1.51 -9.42 4.77
C ALA A 143 1.54 -10.21 3.45
N ARG A 144 2.56 -11.06 3.24
CA ARG A 144 2.64 -11.94 2.07
C ARG A 144 1.49 -12.94 1.98
N ARG A 145 0.99 -13.41 3.11
CA ARG A 145 -0.18 -14.32 3.14
C ARG A 145 -1.48 -13.58 2.85
N ARG A 146 -1.61 -12.36 3.33
CA ARG A 146 -2.83 -11.55 3.24
C ARG A 146 -3.01 -10.90 1.89
N VAL A 147 -1.93 -10.35 1.33
CA VAL A 147 -1.99 -9.58 0.08
C VAL A 147 -2.30 -10.47 -1.12
N LYS A 148 -2.92 -9.90 -2.14
CA LYS A 148 -3.08 -10.56 -3.45
C LYS A 148 -1.72 -11.08 -3.92
N PRO A 149 -1.60 -12.34 -4.37
CA PRO A 149 -0.30 -12.94 -4.70
C PRO A 149 0.53 -12.13 -5.70
N THR A 150 -0.13 -11.46 -6.64
CA THR A 150 0.55 -10.60 -7.64
C THR A 150 1.22 -9.37 -7.02
N GLN A 151 0.87 -8.98 -5.79
CA GLN A 151 1.44 -7.83 -5.08
C GLN A 151 2.54 -8.19 -4.07
N ILE A 152 2.79 -9.48 -3.83
CA ILE A 152 3.89 -9.93 -2.96
C ILE A 152 5.23 -9.28 -3.32
N PRO A 153 5.59 -9.11 -4.62
CA PRO A 153 6.84 -8.45 -4.99
C PRO A 153 7.02 -7.04 -4.43
N PHE A 154 5.95 -6.30 -4.16
CA PHE A 154 6.07 -4.97 -3.53
C PHE A 154 6.59 -5.06 -2.10
N ILE A 155 6.11 -6.05 -1.33
CA ILE A 155 6.59 -6.29 0.04
C ILE A 155 8.06 -6.70 0.00
N ASP A 156 8.44 -7.61 -0.89
CA ASP A 156 9.82 -8.08 -1.01
C ASP A 156 10.78 -6.97 -1.40
N ARG A 157 10.39 -6.11 -2.35
CA ARG A 157 11.18 -4.95 -2.78
C ARG A 157 11.33 -3.90 -1.68
N LEU A 158 10.27 -3.65 -0.89
CA LEU A 158 10.36 -2.78 0.28
C LEU A 158 11.38 -3.32 1.29
N ILE A 159 11.26 -4.60 1.65
CA ILE A 159 12.17 -5.21 2.63
C ILE A 159 13.64 -5.11 2.17
N ALA A 160 13.89 -5.37 0.89
CA ALA A 160 15.23 -5.25 0.32
C ALA A 160 15.75 -3.79 0.36
N ALA A 161 14.91 -2.80 0.04
CA ALA A 161 15.29 -1.39 0.06
C ALA A 161 15.64 -0.92 1.49
N VAL A 162 14.79 -1.24 2.47
CA VAL A 162 15.00 -0.85 3.88
C VAL A 162 16.22 -1.55 4.49
N ALA A 163 16.50 -2.80 4.13
CA ALA A 163 17.70 -3.51 4.57
C ALA A 163 18.98 -2.88 3.99
N GLY A 164 18.95 -2.41 2.74
CA GLY A 164 20.05 -1.69 2.10
C GLY A 164 20.38 -0.37 2.80
N GLU A 165 19.37 0.43 3.12
CA GLU A 165 19.53 1.69 3.88
C GLU A 165 20.18 1.47 5.25
N SER A 166 19.80 0.40 5.95
CA SER A 166 20.37 0.06 7.26
C SER A 166 21.85 -0.32 7.16
N ALA A 167 22.28 -0.98 6.09
CA ALA A 167 23.68 -1.35 5.86
C ALA A 167 24.54 -0.12 5.54
N GLU A 168 24.08 0.78 4.68
CA GLU A 168 24.78 2.03 4.33
C GLU A 168 24.93 2.97 5.54
N SER A 169 23.90 3.08 6.37
CA SER A 169 23.95 3.87 7.61
C SER A 169 24.98 3.32 8.62
N ALA A 170 25.09 2.00 8.73
CA ALA A 170 26.04 1.34 9.62
C ALA A 170 27.49 1.51 9.15
N GLU A 171 27.76 1.52 7.83
CA GLU A 171 29.10 1.76 7.27
C GLU A 171 29.52 3.23 7.40
N SER A 172 28.61 4.16 7.19
CA SER A 172 28.87 5.59 7.35
C SER A 172 29.18 5.97 8.79
N GLY A 173 28.52 5.33 9.77
CA GLY A 173 28.79 5.52 11.20
C GLY A 173 30.19 5.04 11.64
N LYS A 174 30.66 3.94 11.07
CA LYS A 174 32.01 3.38 11.37
C LYS A 174 33.14 4.22 10.79
N ALA A 175 32.94 4.89 9.67
CA ALA A 175 33.94 5.75 9.05
C ALA A 175 34.19 7.04 9.85
N SER A 176 33.23 7.53 10.63
CA SER A 176 33.35 8.72 11.47
C SER A 176 34.05 8.47 12.81
N GLU A 177 34.07 7.22 13.31
CA GLU A 177 34.76 6.87 14.59
C GLU A 177 36.21 6.53 14.46
N SER A 178 36.75 6.30 13.25
CA SER A 178 38.16 5.93 13.02
C SER A 178 39.08 7.13 12.70
N GLY A 179 38.62 8.36 12.81
CA GLY A 179 39.32 9.62 12.53
C GLY A 179 39.62 10.51 13.74
N GLY A 180 39.80 9.93 14.91
CA GLY A 180 40.12 10.66 16.16
C GLY A 180 41.50 10.26 16.69
#